data_4b27cdb941c874531842dcb9238682c1
#
_entry.id   4b27cdb941c874531842dcb9238682c1
#
_cell.length_a   1.000
_cell.length_b   1.000
_cell.length_c   1.000
_cell.angle_alpha   90.00
_cell.angle_beta   90.00
_cell.angle_gamma   90.00
#
_symmetry.space_group_name_H-M   'P 1'
#
loop_
_entity.id
_entity.type
_entity.pdbx_description
1 polymer ?
#
loop_
_entity_poly.entity_id
_entity_poly.type
_entity_poly.pdbx_seq_one_letter_code
_entity_poly.pdbx_strand_id
1 'polypeptide(L)'
;DDHIVDASTMMPMPNEVNTAAEQTPSSEERRYGSAEAPDTVALGGYFKEQLESGRQYGDIREARKEADALLGGVPAERKSTIVKDVDESVELGVTAAARDIVNDGKDAVDTFRGLVDLYHRQPNLSSRTSTSVANQQYSTPAPLAYLASQLAGIDKTKTVYEPTAGNGMLLIGADAKKSTVNELDANRASRLRAQDFDVTEHDATDYTPGKQYDAVIANPPFGTVKDDAGNKRGWEVSGHETAEIDQAIALKALQSMKPDGKAVLILGGK
;
A
#
# COMPACT_ATOMS: atom_id res chain seq x y z
N ASP A 1 32.52 8.39 76.49
CA ASP A 1 31.45 9.40 76.28
C ASP A 1 30.73 9.00 75.02
N ASP A 2 29.61 8.25 75.21
CA ASP A 2 28.74 7.76 74.14
C ASP A 2 27.83 8.90 73.68
N HIS A 3 27.96 9.32 72.46
CA HIS A 3 26.94 10.15 71.77
C HIS A 3 25.97 9.26 71.00
N ILE A 4 24.85 8.94 71.63
CA ILE A 4 23.68 8.37 70.98
C ILE A 4 23.07 9.47 70.12
N VAL A 5 23.05 9.30 68.78
CA VAL A 5 22.34 10.16 67.85
C VAL A 5 20.91 9.58 67.70
N ASP A 6 19.94 10.42 68.12
CA ASP A 6 18.51 10.08 68.07
C ASP A 6 18.02 10.05 66.61
N ALA A 7 17.50 8.89 66.21
CA ALA A 7 17.01 8.56 64.84
C ALA A 7 15.57 9.07 64.57
N SER A 8 15.03 9.99 65.42
CA SER A 8 13.61 10.40 65.32
C SER A 8 13.33 11.65 64.46
N THR A 9 14.34 12.20 63.74
CA THR A 9 14.20 13.41 62.93
C THR A 9 14.36 13.25 61.45
N MET A 10 14.22 12.05 60.90
CA MET A 10 14.10 11.91 59.46
C MET A 10 12.64 12.04 59.05
N MET A 11 12.23 13.22 58.61
CA MET A 11 10.98 13.39 57.86
C MET A 11 11.05 12.61 56.54
N PRO A 12 10.03 11.82 56.19
CA PRO A 12 9.96 11.22 54.88
C PRO A 12 9.75 12.31 53.84
N MET A 13 10.64 12.40 52.85
CA MET A 13 10.42 13.20 51.66
C MET A 13 9.13 12.74 50.99
N PRO A 14 8.27 13.64 50.53
CA PRO A 14 7.09 13.25 49.75
C PRO A 14 7.54 12.57 48.48
N ASN A 15 7.14 11.34 48.28
CA ASN A 15 7.18 10.69 46.98
C ASN A 15 6.33 11.52 46.03
N GLU A 16 6.93 12.28 45.14
CA GLU A 16 6.28 12.75 43.95
C GLU A 16 5.92 11.53 43.10
N VAL A 17 4.72 11.00 43.34
CA VAL A 17 4.06 10.12 42.40
C VAL A 17 3.75 11.00 41.20
N ASN A 18 4.63 10.93 40.20
CA ASN A 18 4.39 11.50 38.89
C ASN A 18 3.30 10.61 38.24
N THR A 19 2.05 10.87 38.61
CA THR A 19 0.89 10.37 37.88
C THR A 19 0.84 11.15 36.57
N ALA A 20 1.59 10.67 35.58
CA ALA A 20 1.22 10.93 34.20
C ALA A 20 -0.21 10.44 34.08
N ALA A 21 -1.17 11.36 34.07
CA ALA A 21 -2.56 11.02 33.81
C ALA A 21 -2.60 10.30 32.47
N GLU A 22 -2.93 9.02 32.46
CA GLU A 22 -3.25 8.28 31.24
C GLU A 22 -4.36 9.07 30.57
N GLN A 23 -3.98 9.83 29.54
CA GLN A 23 -4.97 10.57 28.73
C GLN A 23 -5.82 9.51 28.04
N THR A 24 -7.09 9.46 28.39
CA THR A 24 -8.05 8.60 27.71
C THR A 24 -8.05 8.98 26.23
N PRO A 25 -7.79 8.03 25.30
CA PRO A 25 -7.72 8.31 23.87
C PRO A 25 -8.96 9.04 23.38
N SER A 26 -8.84 10.02 22.50
CA SER A 26 -9.95 10.71 21.86
C SER A 26 -10.82 9.73 21.06
N SER A 27 -12.02 10.13 20.68
CA SER A 27 -12.89 9.31 19.84
C SER A 27 -12.25 9.02 18.46
N GLU A 28 -11.47 9.95 17.96
CA GLU A 28 -10.75 9.84 16.68
C GLU A 28 -9.54 8.90 16.79
N GLU A 29 -8.75 8.99 17.85
CA GLU A 29 -7.65 8.03 18.12
C GLU A 29 -8.18 6.61 18.29
N ARG A 30 -9.38 6.42 18.85
CA ARG A 30 -10.03 5.08 18.89
C ARG A 30 -10.45 4.59 17.52
N ARG A 31 -10.73 5.49 16.57
CA ARG A 31 -11.16 5.15 15.21
C ARG A 31 -9.99 4.93 14.25
N TYR A 32 -8.95 5.73 14.35
CA TYR A 32 -7.85 5.74 13.37
C TYR A 32 -6.50 5.25 13.94
N GLY A 33 -6.48 4.80 15.19
CA GLY A 33 -5.25 4.43 15.88
C GLY A 33 -4.54 5.62 16.50
N SER A 34 -3.28 5.45 16.85
CA SER A 34 -2.42 6.48 17.44
C SER A 34 -1.19 6.75 16.58
N ALA A 35 -0.38 7.73 16.99
CA ALA A 35 0.92 8.00 16.37
C ALA A 35 1.91 6.81 16.45
N GLU A 36 1.75 5.91 17.44
CA GLU A 36 2.55 4.70 17.59
C GLU A 36 2.06 3.54 16.72
N ALA A 37 0.75 3.47 16.51
CA ALA A 37 0.08 2.39 15.78
C ALA A 37 -1.10 2.94 14.95
N PRO A 38 -0.85 3.58 13.81
CA PRO A 38 -1.90 4.05 12.92
C PRO A 38 -2.72 2.88 12.36
N ASP A 39 -4.05 2.99 12.39
CA ASP A 39 -4.91 2.09 11.64
C ASP A 39 -4.95 2.54 10.17
N THR A 40 -4.08 1.94 9.37
CA THR A 40 -3.92 2.32 7.95
C THR A 40 -5.16 2.00 7.10
N VAL A 41 -5.98 1.03 7.50
CA VAL A 41 -7.22 0.69 6.81
C VAL A 41 -8.30 1.72 7.13
N ALA A 42 -8.46 2.09 8.40
CA ALA A 42 -9.41 3.12 8.81
C ALA A 42 -9.06 4.51 8.25
N LEU A 43 -7.77 4.87 8.25
CA LEU A 43 -7.29 6.09 7.59
C LEU A 43 -7.52 6.06 6.08
N GLY A 44 -7.32 4.90 5.43
CA GLY A 44 -7.65 4.71 4.02
C GLY A 44 -9.13 4.94 3.73
N GLY A 45 -10.01 4.45 4.60
CA GLY A 45 -11.46 4.71 4.55
C GLY A 45 -11.78 6.21 4.66
N TYR A 46 -11.12 6.92 5.56
CA TYR A 46 -11.26 8.38 5.68
C TYR A 46 -10.89 9.09 4.38
N PHE A 47 -9.72 8.80 3.80
CA PHE A 47 -9.28 9.45 2.56
C PHE A 47 -10.18 9.10 1.37
N LYS A 48 -10.71 7.87 1.31
CA LYS A 48 -11.75 7.49 0.35
C LYS A 48 -12.97 8.42 0.47
N GLU A 49 -13.53 8.56 1.68
CA GLU A 49 -14.69 9.42 1.94
C GLU A 49 -14.43 10.88 1.54
N GLN A 50 -13.23 11.41 1.83
CA GLN A 50 -12.85 12.76 1.43
C GLN A 50 -12.84 12.92 -0.10
N LEU A 51 -12.22 11.99 -0.82
CA LEU A 51 -12.17 12.01 -2.29
C LEU A 51 -13.56 11.87 -2.91
N GLU A 52 -14.42 11.01 -2.38
CA GLU A 52 -15.80 10.81 -2.85
C GLU A 52 -16.67 12.04 -2.59
N SER A 53 -16.46 12.76 -1.49
CA SER A 53 -17.14 14.03 -1.22
C SER A 53 -16.71 15.17 -2.14
N GLY A 54 -15.75 14.95 -3.04
CA GLY A 54 -15.23 15.96 -3.97
C GLY A 54 -14.03 16.74 -3.43
N ARG A 55 -13.44 16.35 -2.29
CA ARG A 55 -12.21 16.96 -1.77
C ARG A 55 -11.10 16.87 -2.82
N GLN A 56 -10.44 17.98 -3.08
CA GLN A 56 -9.25 18.07 -3.90
C GLN A 56 -8.03 18.37 -3.01
N TYR A 57 -6.99 17.57 -3.16
CA TYR A 57 -5.71 17.77 -2.50
C TYR A 57 -4.71 18.43 -3.46
N GLY A 58 -4.13 19.55 -3.05
CA GLY A 58 -3.07 20.19 -3.81
C GLY A 58 -1.73 19.47 -3.69
N ASP A 59 -1.50 18.83 -2.53
CA ASP A 59 -0.22 18.24 -2.17
C ASP A 59 -0.43 17.12 -1.13
N ILE A 60 0.46 16.11 -1.11
CA ILE A 60 0.44 15.03 -0.10
C ILE A 60 0.59 15.55 1.34
N ARG A 61 1.21 16.72 1.53
CA ARG A 61 1.35 17.34 2.86
C ARG A 61 0.02 17.72 3.49
N GLU A 62 -1.00 18.04 2.69
CA GLU A 62 -2.36 18.29 3.20
C GLU A 62 -2.93 17.03 3.82
N ALA A 63 -2.87 15.89 3.12
CA ALA A 63 -3.33 14.60 3.64
C ALA A 63 -2.54 14.17 4.90
N ARG A 64 -1.22 14.38 4.91
CA ARG A 64 -0.39 14.09 6.08
C ARG A 64 -0.76 14.96 7.29
N LYS A 65 -1.13 16.22 7.07
CA LYS A 65 -1.59 17.12 8.14
C LYS A 65 -2.96 16.70 8.68
N GLU A 66 -3.86 16.25 7.82
CA GLU A 66 -5.16 15.70 8.25
C GLU A 66 -4.96 14.42 9.07
N ALA A 67 -4.13 13.49 8.61
CA ALA A 67 -3.79 12.28 9.37
C ALA A 67 -3.13 12.61 10.72
N ASP A 68 -2.21 13.58 10.77
CA ASP A 68 -1.58 14.06 12.01
C ASP A 68 -2.64 14.48 13.05
N ALA A 69 -3.65 15.23 12.62
CA ALA A 69 -4.76 15.64 13.50
C ALA A 69 -5.63 14.46 13.96
N LEU A 70 -5.96 13.54 13.06
CA LEU A 70 -6.77 12.34 13.37
C LEU A 70 -6.06 11.37 14.33
N LEU A 71 -4.73 11.36 14.33
CA LEU A 71 -3.89 10.55 15.21
C LEU A 71 -3.57 11.24 16.55
N GLY A 72 -4.24 12.34 16.86
CA GLY A 72 -4.07 13.08 18.14
C GLY A 72 -2.86 13.99 18.17
N GLY A 73 -2.23 14.29 17.03
CA GLY A 73 -1.00 15.08 16.91
C GLY A 73 0.25 14.22 17.04
N VAL A 74 0.95 14.00 15.94
CA VAL A 74 2.16 13.17 15.90
C VAL A 74 3.36 13.92 16.42
N PRO A 75 4.07 13.41 17.44
CA PRO A 75 5.31 14.02 17.94
C PRO A 75 6.34 14.17 16.81
N ALA A 76 7.14 15.25 16.86
CA ALA A 76 8.09 15.59 15.79
C ALA A 76 9.07 14.46 15.47
N GLU A 77 9.55 13.75 16.50
CA GLU A 77 10.45 12.60 16.40
C GLU A 77 9.81 11.37 15.71
N ARG A 78 8.48 11.28 15.69
CA ARG A 78 7.73 10.19 15.09
C ARG A 78 7.24 10.49 13.67
N LYS A 79 7.23 11.75 13.25
CA LYS A 79 6.71 12.15 11.93
C LYS A 79 7.39 11.41 10.77
N SER A 80 8.68 11.16 10.85
CA SER A 80 9.40 10.42 9.80
C SER A 80 9.06 8.93 9.74
N THR A 81 8.67 8.31 10.86
CA THR A 81 8.35 6.87 10.90
C THR A 81 6.96 6.58 10.40
N ILE A 82 5.98 7.44 10.66
CA ILE A 82 4.59 7.22 10.25
C ILE A 82 4.26 7.74 8.85
N VAL A 83 5.13 8.55 8.23
CA VAL A 83 4.89 9.10 6.89
C VAL A 83 4.58 8.01 5.87
N LYS A 84 5.30 6.88 5.94
CA LYS A 84 5.03 5.76 5.04
C LYS A 84 3.62 5.21 5.23
N ASP A 85 3.19 4.98 6.47
CA ASP A 85 1.88 4.41 6.78
C ASP A 85 0.74 5.36 6.37
N VAL A 86 0.93 6.66 6.55
CA VAL A 86 -0.03 7.68 6.08
C VAL A 86 -0.10 7.71 4.56
N ASP A 87 1.04 7.76 3.87
CA ASP A 87 1.08 7.76 2.39
C ASP A 87 0.41 6.51 1.81
N GLU A 88 0.67 5.34 2.40
CA GLU A 88 0.03 4.07 2.03
C GLU A 88 -1.49 4.08 2.32
N SER A 89 -1.91 4.74 3.39
CA SER A 89 -3.35 4.91 3.70
C SER A 89 -4.04 5.79 2.67
N VAL A 90 -3.39 6.88 2.23
CA VAL A 90 -3.90 7.73 1.14
C VAL A 90 -4.03 6.92 -0.15
N GLU A 91 -3.00 6.14 -0.50
CA GLU A 91 -3.00 5.29 -1.68
C GLU A 91 -4.11 4.22 -1.63
N LEU A 92 -4.33 3.61 -0.46
CA LEU A 92 -5.44 2.68 -0.24
C LEU A 92 -6.80 3.37 -0.43
N GLY A 93 -6.96 4.59 0.08
CA GLY A 93 -8.17 5.40 -0.10
C GLY A 93 -8.45 5.72 -1.57
N VAL A 94 -7.43 6.10 -2.32
CA VAL A 94 -7.52 6.31 -3.77
C VAL A 94 -7.93 5.03 -4.50
N THR A 95 -7.32 3.89 -4.15
CA THR A 95 -7.64 2.58 -4.74
C THR A 95 -9.09 2.18 -4.46
N ALA A 96 -9.57 2.40 -3.23
CA ALA A 96 -10.95 2.09 -2.86
C ALA A 96 -11.97 2.99 -3.59
N ALA A 97 -11.71 4.31 -3.67
CA ALA A 97 -12.54 5.24 -4.44
C ALA A 97 -12.55 4.88 -5.94
N ALA A 98 -11.41 4.52 -6.51
CA ALA A 98 -11.31 4.07 -7.90
C ALA A 98 -12.15 2.81 -8.15
N ARG A 99 -12.15 1.85 -7.21
CA ARG A 99 -12.97 0.64 -7.29
C ARG A 99 -14.46 0.94 -7.29
N ASP A 100 -14.90 1.87 -6.47
CA ASP A 100 -16.32 2.26 -6.44
C ASP A 100 -16.73 2.95 -7.74
N ILE A 101 -15.89 3.83 -8.31
CA ILE A 101 -16.13 4.41 -9.64
C ILE A 101 -16.29 3.31 -10.71
N VAL A 102 -15.45 2.27 -10.68
CA VAL A 102 -15.54 1.15 -11.63
C VAL A 102 -16.81 0.31 -11.41
N ASN A 103 -17.19 0.09 -10.15
CA ASN A 103 -18.40 -0.69 -9.82
C ASN A 103 -19.69 0.05 -10.17
N ASP A 104 -19.71 1.37 -10.04
CA ASP A 104 -20.89 2.23 -10.26
C ASP A 104 -20.97 2.77 -11.71
N GLY A 105 -19.90 2.61 -12.49
CA GLY A 105 -19.79 3.13 -13.85
C GLY A 105 -20.81 2.51 -14.80
N LYS A 106 -21.50 3.35 -15.56
CA LYS A 106 -22.55 2.93 -16.52
C LYS A 106 -21.95 2.35 -17.79
N ASP A 107 -20.84 2.93 -18.24
CA ASP A 107 -20.07 2.47 -19.39
C ASP A 107 -18.59 2.78 -19.22
N ALA A 108 -17.77 2.27 -20.14
CA ALA A 108 -16.31 2.40 -20.04
C ALA A 108 -15.82 3.85 -20.17
N VAL A 109 -16.52 4.70 -20.91
CA VAL A 109 -16.12 6.10 -21.11
C VAL A 109 -16.43 6.92 -19.87
N ASP A 110 -17.61 6.77 -19.30
CA ASP A 110 -17.99 7.47 -18.08
C ASP A 110 -17.12 7.01 -16.89
N THR A 111 -16.86 5.71 -16.79
CA THR A 111 -15.94 5.15 -15.79
C THR A 111 -14.54 5.76 -15.94
N PHE A 112 -13.99 5.79 -17.15
CA PHE A 112 -12.67 6.38 -17.40
C PHE A 112 -12.61 7.85 -17.03
N ARG A 113 -13.64 8.64 -17.39
CA ARG A 113 -13.73 10.07 -16.99
C ARG A 113 -13.76 10.24 -15.48
N GLY A 114 -14.55 9.44 -14.77
CA GLY A 114 -14.60 9.46 -13.32
C GLY A 114 -13.25 9.17 -12.68
N LEU A 115 -12.48 8.22 -13.24
CA LEU A 115 -11.13 7.91 -12.79
C LEU A 115 -10.12 9.02 -13.09
N VAL A 116 -10.26 9.72 -14.23
CA VAL A 116 -9.46 10.92 -14.54
C VAL A 116 -9.77 12.04 -13.55
N ASP A 117 -11.04 12.27 -13.23
CA ASP A 117 -11.45 13.27 -12.25
C ASP A 117 -10.92 12.92 -10.85
N LEU A 118 -10.95 11.65 -10.44
CA LEU A 118 -10.32 11.18 -9.21
C LEU A 118 -8.82 11.45 -9.21
N TYR A 119 -8.13 11.14 -10.32
CA TYR A 119 -6.69 11.36 -10.46
C TYR A 119 -6.31 12.84 -10.31
N HIS A 120 -7.14 13.75 -10.76
CA HIS A 120 -6.93 15.21 -10.58
C HIS A 120 -7.23 15.70 -9.16
N ARG A 121 -8.06 14.98 -8.40
CA ARG A 121 -8.39 15.33 -7.01
C ARG A 121 -7.46 14.72 -5.98
N GLN A 122 -6.85 13.57 -6.28
CA GLN A 122 -5.92 12.92 -5.36
C GLN A 122 -4.64 13.74 -5.16
N PRO A 123 -3.96 13.62 -4.02
CA PRO A 123 -2.66 14.22 -3.85
C PRO A 123 -1.63 13.56 -4.75
N ASN A 124 -0.58 14.29 -5.10
CA ASN A 124 0.53 13.72 -5.86
C ASN A 124 1.27 12.66 -5.02
N LEU A 125 1.10 11.40 -5.36
CA LEU A 125 1.70 10.23 -4.72
C LEU A 125 3.14 9.93 -5.20
N SER A 126 3.72 10.75 -6.07
CA SER A 126 5.08 10.58 -6.57
C SER A 126 6.17 11.05 -5.59
N SER A 127 5.81 11.77 -4.53
CA SER A 127 6.75 12.13 -3.46
C SER A 127 7.03 10.91 -2.57
N ARG A 128 8.30 10.50 -2.47
CA ARG A 128 8.70 9.18 -1.94
C ARG A 128 9.51 9.26 -0.68
N THR A 129 9.34 8.26 0.17
CA THR A 129 10.29 7.95 1.25
C THR A 129 11.52 7.23 0.65
N SER A 130 12.66 7.27 1.35
CA SER A 130 13.86 6.53 0.93
C SER A 130 13.61 5.02 0.76
N THR A 131 12.74 4.43 1.57
CA THR A 131 12.37 3.01 1.50
C THR A 131 11.53 2.71 0.25
N SER A 132 10.56 3.56 -0.10
CA SER A 132 9.75 3.36 -1.30
C SER A 132 10.57 3.55 -2.60
N VAL A 133 11.59 4.41 -2.56
CA VAL A 133 12.57 4.54 -3.66
C VAL A 133 13.44 3.29 -3.78
N ALA A 134 13.94 2.76 -2.64
CA ALA A 134 14.78 1.57 -2.63
C ALA A 134 14.04 0.33 -3.18
N ASN A 135 12.75 0.20 -2.86
CA ASN A 135 11.90 -0.91 -3.32
C ASN A 135 11.17 -0.62 -4.64
N GLN A 136 11.38 0.55 -5.25
CA GLN A 136 10.69 1.00 -6.47
C GLN A 136 9.16 0.84 -6.40
N GLN A 137 8.57 1.09 -5.23
CA GLN A 137 7.15 0.97 -4.97
C GLN A 137 6.41 2.17 -5.59
N TYR A 138 5.92 2.01 -6.82
CA TYR A 138 5.19 3.03 -7.57
C TYR A 138 3.71 2.70 -7.62
N SER A 139 2.86 3.67 -7.28
CA SER A 139 1.42 3.55 -7.49
C SER A 139 1.08 3.74 -8.97
N THR A 140 0.30 2.83 -9.53
CA THR A 140 -0.21 2.98 -10.89
C THR A 140 -1.34 4.01 -10.88
N PRO A 141 -1.33 5.04 -11.76
CA PRO A 141 -2.48 5.96 -11.89
C PRO A 141 -3.78 5.21 -12.21
N ALA A 142 -4.87 5.53 -11.50
CA ALA A 142 -6.14 4.83 -11.64
C ALA A 142 -6.68 4.76 -13.09
N PRO A 143 -6.60 5.82 -13.94
CA PRO A 143 -6.99 5.71 -15.33
C PRO A 143 -6.16 4.71 -16.13
N LEU A 144 -4.84 4.65 -15.88
CA LEU A 144 -3.95 3.70 -16.55
C LEU A 144 -4.23 2.27 -16.07
N ALA A 145 -4.44 2.07 -14.77
CA ALA A 145 -4.82 0.79 -14.18
C ALA A 145 -6.10 0.25 -14.78
N TYR A 146 -7.11 1.10 -14.96
CA TYR A 146 -8.37 0.72 -15.59
C TYR A 146 -8.19 0.32 -17.06
N LEU A 147 -7.43 1.08 -17.85
CA LEU A 147 -7.13 0.72 -19.23
C LEU A 147 -6.40 -0.63 -19.33
N ALA A 148 -5.40 -0.85 -18.47
CA ALA A 148 -4.68 -2.12 -18.42
C ALA A 148 -5.62 -3.29 -18.07
N SER A 149 -6.50 -3.10 -17.08
CA SER A 149 -7.52 -4.06 -16.66
C SER A 149 -8.50 -4.40 -17.80
N GLN A 150 -8.98 -3.38 -18.54
CA GLN A 150 -9.86 -3.58 -19.68
C GLN A 150 -9.17 -4.34 -20.83
N LEU A 151 -7.92 -4.00 -21.14
CA LEU A 151 -7.12 -4.71 -22.15
C LEU A 151 -6.89 -6.18 -21.77
N ALA A 152 -6.67 -6.47 -20.47
CA ALA A 152 -6.56 -7.82 -19.95
C ALA A 152 -7.90 -8.58 -19.91
N GLY A 153 -9.01 -7.91 -20.21
CA GLY A 153 -10.36 -8.47 -20.16
C GLY A 153 -10.82 -8.84 -18.75
N ILE A 154 -10.32 -8.10 -17.74
CA ILE A 154 -10.65 -8.34 -16.34
C ILE A 154 -12.06 -7.83 -16.05
N ASP A 155 -12.87 -8.69 -15.46
CA ASP A 155 -14.19 -8.40 -14.92
C ASP A 155 -14.46 -9.26 -13.67
N LYS A 156 -15.67 -9.17 -13.11
CA LYS A 156 -16.06 -9.93 -11.90
C LYS A 156 -16.16 -11.45 -12.12
N THR A 157 -16.07 -11.95 -13.35
CA THR A 157 -16.17 -13.38 -13.66
C THR A 157 -14.81 -14.07 -13.77
N LYS A 158 -13.76 -13.33 -14.08
CA LYS A 158 -12.41 -13.82 -14.38
C LYS A 158 -11.61 -14.15 -13.15
N THR A 159 -10.81 -15.23 -13.24
CA THR A 159 -9.73 -15.48 -12.29
C THR A 159 -8.51 -14.65 -12.70
N VAL A 160 -7.91 -13.93 -11.75
CA VAL A 160 -6.82 -12.98 -12.03
C VAL A 160 -5.63 -13.25 -11.14
N TYR A 161 -4.43 -13.09 -11.67
CA TYR A 161 -3.17 -13.08 -10.91
C TYR A 161 -2.40 -11.77 -11.09
N GLU A 162 -1.98 -11.18 -9.98
CA GLU A 162 -1.08 -10.03 -9.94
C GLU A 162 0.12 -10.32 -9.04
N PRO A 163 1.38 -10.37 -9.59
CA PRO A 163 2.57 -10.80 -8.85
C PRO A 163 3.14 -9.73 -7.91
N THR A 164 2.75 -8.46 -8.03
CA THR A 164 3.30 -7.30 -7.29
C THR A 164 2.20 -6.28 -7.02
N ALA A 165 1.22 -6.69 -6.22
CA ALA A 165 -0.10 -6.05 -6.20
C ALA A 165 -0.15 -4.66 -5.53
N GLY A 166 0.83 -4.29 -4.70
CA GLY A 166 0.80 -3.03 -3.97
C GLY A 166 -0.46 -2.90 -3.11
N ASN A 167 -1.27 -1.91 -3.37
CA ASN A 167 -2.59 -1.74 -2.73
C ASN A 167 -3.76 -2.23 -3.61
N GLY A 168 -3.50 -2.94 -4.73
CA GLY A 168 -4.51 -3.57 -5.58
C GLY A 168 -5.11 -2.66 -6.66
N MET A 169 -4.42 -1.61 -7.07
CA MET A 169 -4.93 -0.64 -8.06
C MET A 169 -5.23 -1.27 -9.42
N LEU A 170 -4.41 -2.21 -9.90
CA LEU A 170 -4.66 -2.89 -11.19
C LEU A 170 -5.90 -3.80 -11.16
N LEU A 171 -6.40 -4.14 -9.97
CA LEU A 171 -7.52 -5.04 -9.74
C LEU A 171 -8.82 -4.34 -9.34
N ILE A 172 -8.96 -3.03 -9.62
CA ILE A 172 -10.17 -2.26 -9.27
C ILE A 172 -11.44 -2.78 -9.95
N GLY A 173 -11.33 -3.44 -11.11
CA GLY A 173 -12.44 -4.09 -11.83
C GLY A 173 -12.64 -5.57 -11.50
N ALA A 174 -11.72 -6.22 -10.80
CA ALA A 174 -11.75 -7.64 -10.50
C ALA A 174 -12.68 -7.98 -9.32
N ASP A 175 -13.04 -9.27 -9.23
CA ASP A 175 -13.58 -9.86 -7.99
C ASP A 175 -12.40 -10.30 -7.11
N ALA A 176 -12.27 -9.69 -5.92
CA ALA A 176 -11.17 -10.01 -5.00
C ALA A 176 -11.11 -11.51 -4.66
N LYS A 177 -12.27 -12.17 -4.48
CA LYS A 177 -12.36 -13.61 -4.16
C LYS A 177 -11.93 -14.54 -5.28
N LYS A 178 -11.82 -14.03 -6.51
CA LYS A 178 -11.33 -14.76 -7.69
C LYS A 178 -9.91 -14.34 -8.08
N SER A 179 -9.33 -13.42 -7.33
CA SER A 179 -8.01 -12.86 -7.60
C SER A 179 -7.00 -13.35 -6.57
N THR A 180 -5.91 -13.94 -7.07
CA THR A 180 -4.72 -14.22 -6.27
C THR A 180 -3.72 -13.10 -6.50
N VAL A 181 -3.17 -12.56 -5.43
CA VAL A 181 -2.19 -11.48 -5.47
C VAL A 181 -0.96 -11.88 -4.69
N ASN A 182 0.20 -11.45 -5.16
CA ASN A 182 1.43 -11.58 -4.42
C ASN A 182 1.98 -10.20 -4.07
N GLU A 183 2.39 -10.01 -2.82
CA GLU A 183 2.96 -8.76 -2.32
C GLU A 183 4.02 -9.05 -1.26
N LEU A 184 5.24 -8.56 -1.49
CA LEU A 184 6.38 -8.85 -0.61
C LEU A 184 6.34 -8.04 0.69
N ASP A 185 5.78 -6.84 0.66
CA ASP A 185 5.64 -5.99 1.86
C ASP A 185 4.47 -6.49 2.71
N ALA A 186 4.77 -6.97 3.93
CA ALA A 186 3.78 -7.56 4.83
C ALA A 186 2.64 -6.59 5.22
N ASN A 187 2.91 -5.28 5.29
CA ASN A 187 1.88 -4.28 5.60
C ASN A 187 0.93 -4.10 4.41
N ARG A 188 1.44 -4.08 3.18
CA ARG A 188 0.61 -4.08 1.96
C ARG A 188 -0.17 -5.38 1.82
N ALA A 189 0.48 -6.53 2.07
CA ALA A 189 -0.19 -7.83 2.08
C ALA A 189 -1.36 -7.88 3.07
N SER A 190 -1.20 -7.32 4.27
CA SER A 190 -2.28 -7.20 5.26
C SER A 190 -3.45 -6.36 4.74
N ARG A 191 -3.17 -5.22 4.09
CA ARG A 191 -4.21 -4.37 3.48
C ARG A 191 -4.94 -5.06 2.32
N LEU A 192 -4.23 -5.87 1.52
CA LEU A 192 -4.86 -6.68 0.46
C LEU A 192 -5.78 -7.76 1.04
N ARG A 193 -5.38 -8.42 2.15
CA ARG A 193 -6.27 -9.35 2.88
C ARG A 193 -7.52 -8.65 3.40
N ALA A 194 -7.39 -7.42 3.91
CA ALA A 194 -8.54 -6.62 4.35
C ALA A 194 -9.49 -6.25 3.19
N GLN A 195 -9.05 -6.39 1.93
CA GLN A 195 -9.85 -6.22 0.72
C GLN A 195 -10.40 -7.57 0.16
N ASP A 196 -10.31 -8.67 0.92
CA ASP A 196 -10.75 -10.03 0.58
C ASP A 196 -9.97 -10.71 -0.56
N PHE A 197 -8.75 -10.25 -0.88
CA PHE A 197 -7.89 -10.96 -1.83
C PHE A 197 -7.27 -12.24 -1.24
N ASP A 198 -7.01 -13.24 -2.11
CA ASP A 198 -6.14 -14.39 -1.83
C ASP A 198 -4.67 -13.96 -1.96
N VAL A 199 -3.98 -13.77 -0.82
CA VAL A 199 -2.67 -13.09 -0.75
C VAL A 199 -1.55 -14.04 -0.44
N THR A 200 -0.47 -13.99 -1.25
CA THR A 200 0.82 -14.64 -0.99
C THR A 200 1.92 -13.60 -0.76
N GLU A 201 2.99 -13.98 -0.05
CA GLU A 201 4.11 -13.09 0.34
C GLU A 201 5.44 -13.73 -0.06
N HIS A 202 5.71 -13.75 -1.38
CA HIS A 202 6.91 -14.36 -1.93
C HIS A 202 7.71 -13.35 -2.79
N ASP A 203 9.00 -13.61 -2.97
CA ASP A 203 9.77 -12.92 -4.02
C ASP A 203 9.19 -13.29 -5.40
N ALA A 204 8.59 -12.32 -6.08
CA ALA A 204 7.93 -12.53 -7.36
C ALA A 204 8.87 -12.98 -8.49
N THR A 205 10.19 -12.80 -8.32
CA THR A 205 11.20 -13.32 -9.27
C THR A 205 11.36 -14.83 -9.19
N ASP A 206 10.87 -15.47 -8.11
CA ASP A 206 11.07 -16.89 -7.82
C ASP A 206 9.79 -17.67 -7.59
N TYR A 207 8.65 -16.95 -7.48
CA TYR A 207 7.37 -17.53 -7.15
C TYR A 207 6.46 -17.65 -8.37
N THR A 208 5.76 -18.77 -8.45
CA THR A 208 4.67 -19.03 -9.38
C THR A 208 3.53 -19.71 -8.63
N PRO A 209 2.30 -19.18 -8.64
CA PRO A 209 1.17 -19.85 -8.00
C PRO A 209 0.88 -21.18 -8.71
N GLY A 210 0.43 -22.19 -7.92
CA GLY A 210 0.21 -23.56 -8.39
C GLY A 210 -1.05 -23.75 -9.25
N LYS A 211 -1.65 -22.67 -9.76
CA LYS A 211 -2.86 -22.69 -10.61
C LYS A 211 -2.72 -21.70 -11.76
N GLN A 212 -3.63 -21.81 -12.76
CA GLN A 212 -3.64 -20.93 -13.91
C GLN A 212 -4.87 -19.99 -13.89
N TYR A 213 -4.71 -18.81 -14.48
CA TYR A 213 -5.65 -17.71 -14.43
C TYR A 213 -6.10 -17.26 -15.82
N ASP A 214 -7.33 -16.73 -15.91
CA ASP A 214 -7.88 -16.14 -17.13
C ASP A 214 -7.14 -14.86 -17.52
N ALA A 215 -6.64 -14.11 -16.52
CA ALA A 215 -5.87 -12.90 -16.75
C ALA A 215 -4.67 -12.83 -15.81
N VAL A 216 -3.55 -12.29 -16.35
CA VAL A 216 -2.35 -11.91 -15.59
C VAL A 216 -2.12 -10.42 -15.84
N ILE A 217 -1.98 -9.66 -14.77
CA ILE A 217 -1.73 -8.22 -14.87
C ILE A 217 -0.61 -7.83 -13.91
N ALA A 218 0.31 -6.95 -14.34
CA ALA A 218 1.41 -6.53 -13.48
C ALA A 218 1.93 -5.15 -13.84
N ASN A 219 2.35 -4.42 -12.80
CA ASN A 219 3.25 -3.26 -12.86
C ASN A 219 4.38 -3.49 -11.86
N PRO A 220 5.36 -4.36 -12.18
CA PRO A 220 6.44 -4.70 -11.26
C PRO A 220 7.44 -3.57 -11.09
N PRO A 221 8.32 -3.62 -10.06
CA PRO A 221 9.45 -2.71 -9.94
C PRO A 221 10.36 -2.80 -11.17
N PHE A 222 10.88 -1.66 -11.64
CA PHE A 222 11.67 -1.57 -12.88
C PHE A 222 13.19 -1.61 -12.64
N GLY A 223 13.93 -2.05 -13.65
CA GLY A 223 15.38 -1.89 -13.77
C GLY A 223 16.18 -3.04 -13.18
N THR A 224 17.45 -2.75 -12.88
CA THR A 224 18.41 -3.78 -12.42
C THR A 224 18.54 -3.79 -10.90
N VAL A 225 18.70 -4.99 -10.34
CA VAL A 225 18.98 -5.21 -8.91
C VAL A 225 20.44 -5.64 -8.77
N LYS A 226 21.09 -5.24 -7.69
CA LYS A 226 22.44 -5.72 -7.34
C LYS A 226 22.34 -6.81 -6.28
N ASP A 227 23.22 -7.80 -6.38
CA ASP A 227 23.43 -8.78 -5.34
C ASP A 227 24.22 -8.19 -4.15
N ASP A 228 24.42 -8.98 -3.09
CA ASP A 228 25.16 -8.56 -1.90
C ASP A 228 26.63 -8.20 -2.18
N ALA A 229 27.19 -8.68 -3.28
CA ALA A 229 28.54 -8.36 -3.74
C ALA A 229 28.59 -7.11 -4.64
N GLY A 230 27.43 -6.49 -4.93
CA GLY A 230 27.30 -5.29 -5.76
C GLY A 230 27.26 -5.56 -7.26
N ASN A 231 27.24 -6.83 -7.70
CA ASN A 231 27.10 -7.21 -9.11
C ASN A 231 25.63 -7.13 -9.53
N LYS A 232 25.38 -6.93 -10.84
CA LYS A 232 24.02 -7.04 -11.38
C LYS A 232 23.52 -8.46 -11.23
N ARG A 233 22.34 -8.61 -10.59
CA ARG A 233 21.64 -9.88 -10.51
C ARG A 233 21.05 -10.21 -11.88
N GLY A 234 21.24 -11.44 -12.35
CA GLY A 234 20.61 -12.00 -13.54
C GLY A 234 19.57 -13.05 -13.16
N TRP A 235 18.59 -13.22 -14.03
CA TRP A 235 17.57 -14.27 -13.92
C TRP A 235 17.49 -15.06 -15.23
N GLU A 236 17.26 -16.35 -15.11
CA GLU A 236 16.87 -17.21 -16.22
C GLU A 236 15.44 -17.71 -15.94
N VAL A 237 14.51 -17.44 -16.84
CA VAL A 237 13.12 -17.86 -16.71
C VAL A 237 12.68 -18.46 -18.04
N SER A 238 12.35 -19.77 -18.04
CA SER A 238 11.88 -20.49 -19.23
C SER A 238 12.82 -20.36 -20.45
N GLY A 239 14.13 -20.41 -20.22
CA GLY A 239 15.15 -20.28 -21.28
C GLY A 239 15.40 -18.84 -21.75
N HIS A 240 14.86 -17.84 -21.06
CA HIS A 240 15.11 -16.42 -21.31
C HIS A 240 15.98 -15.84 -20.19
N GLU A 241 17.11 -15.24 -20.57
CA GLU A 241 17.98 -14.52 -19.63
C GLU A 241 17.63 -13.03 -19.62
N THR A 242 17.59 -12.43 -18.42
CA THR A 242 17.42 -11.00 -18.23
C THR A 242 18.12 -10.51 -16.98
N ALA A 243 18.54 -9.24 -16.96
CA ALA A 243 19.04 -8.55 -15.78
C ALA A 243 18.04 -7.49 -15.27
N GLU A 244 16.88 -7.37 -15.90
CA GLU A 244 15.82 -6.42 -15.51
C GLU A 244 14.78 -7.16 -14.66
N ILE A 245 14.51 -6.64 -13.45
CA ILE A 245 13.63 -7.30 -12.48
C ILE A 245 12.17 -7.39 -12.98
N ASP A 246 11.69 -6.34 -13.64
CA ASP A 246 10.35 -6.30 -14.22
C ASP A 246 10.15 -7.38 -15.29
N GLN A 247 11.15 -7.63 -16.12
CA GLN A 247 11.10 -8.70 -17.11
C GLN A 247 11.13 -10.09 -16.46
N ALA A 248 11.94 -10.28 -15.41
CA ALA A 248 11.99 -11.55 -14.68
C ALA A 248 10.62 -11.87 -14.03
N ILE A 249 10.02 -10.89 -13.35
CA ILE A 249 8.70 -11.02 -12.74
C ILE A 249 7.63 -11.27 -13.80
N ALA A 250 7.65 -10.54 -14.92
CA ALA A 250 6.72 -10.72 -16.02
C ALA A 250 6.78 -12.13 -16.60
N LEU A 251 7.97 -12.64 -16.89
CA LEU A 251 8.17 -14.00 -17.41
C LEU A 251 7.68 -15.07 -16.42
N LYS A 252 7.91 -14.88 -15.11
CA LYS A 252 7.38 -15.77 -14.06
C LYS A 252 5.85 -15.73 -14.01
N ALA A 253 5.26 -14.54 -14.01
CA ALA A 253 3.81 -14.37 -13.95
C ALA A 253 3.09 -15.01 -15.15
N LEU A 254 3.66 -14.91 -16.35
CA LEU A 254 3.11 -15.52 -17.56
C LEU A 254 2.99 -17.05 -17.48
N GLN A 255 3.81 -17.73 -16.66
CA GLN A 255 3.68 -19.17 -16.41
C GLN A 255 2.36 -19.56 -15.72
N SER A 256 1.69 -18.59 -15.09
CA SER A 256 0.40 -18.77 -14.42
C SER A 256 -0.80 -18.40 -15.29
N MET A 257 -0.59 -18.06 -16.55
CA MET A 257 -1.67 -17.73 -17.49
C MET A 257 -2.21 -18.99 -18.15
N LYS A 258 -3.53 -19.11 -18.28
CA LYS A 258 -4.18 -20.15 -19.10
C LYS A 258 -3.76 -20.01 -20.57
N PRO A 259 -3.83 -21.09 -21.38
CA PRO A 259 -3.48 -21.04 -22.80
C PRO A 259 -4.30 -20.03 -23.62
N ASP A 260 -5.56 -19.80 -23.22
CA ASP A 260 -6.49 -18.83 -23.81
C ASP A 260 -6.62 -17.54 -22.98
N GLY A 261 -5.80 -17.41 -21.95
CA GLY A 261 -5.76 -16.24 -21.07
C GLY A 261 -5.15 -15.00 -21.72
N LYS A 262 -5.28 -13.87 -21.04
CA LYS A 262 -4.70 -12.61 -21.48
C LYS A 262 -3.72 -12.07 -20.44
N ALA A 263 -2.65 -11.42 -20.88
CA ALA A 263 -1.74 -10.72 -20.00
C ALA A 263 -1.58 -9.25 -20.41
N VAL A 264 -1.52 -8.37 -19.42
CA VAL A 264 -1.10 -6.97 -19.59
C VAL A 264 -0.02 -6.65 -18.59
N LEU A 265 1.14 -6.25 -19.08
CA LEU A 265 2.34 -6.02 -18.31
C LEU A 265 2.83 -4.60 -18.57
N ILE A 266 2.99 -3.81 -17.52
CA ILE A 266 3.58 -2.47 -17.59
C ILE A 266 5.06 -2.63 -17.25
N LEU A 267 5.92 -2.50 -18.24
CA LEU A 267 7.36 -2.74 -18.11
C LEU A 267 8.14 -1.46 -18.35
N GLY A 268 9.34 -1.37 -17.78
CA GLY A 268 10.27 -0.28 -18.03
C GLY A 268 10.76 -0.31 -19.47
N GLY A 269 10.76 0.87 -20.11
CA GLY A 269 11.38 1.08 -21.41
C GLY A 269 12.86 1.47 -21.26
N LYS A 270 13.72 1.08 -22.21
CA LYS A 270 15.07 1.63 -22.38
C LYS A 270 15.06 2.70 -23.44
#